data_18c8231fb5a34ef658f0184f8c0c8aa5
#
_entry.id   18c8231fb5a34ef658f0184f8c0c8aa5
#
_cell.length_a   1.000
_cell.length_b   1.000
_cell.length_c   1.000
_cell.angle_alpha   90.00
_cell.angle_beta   90.00
_cell.angle_gamma   90.00
#
_symmetry.space_group_name_H-M   'P 1'
#
loop_
_entity.id
_entity.type
_entity.pdbx_description
1 polymer ?
#
loop_
_entity_poly.entity_id
_entity_poly.type
_entity_poly.pdbx_seq_one_letter_code
_entity_poly.pdbx_strand_id
1 'polypeptide(L)'
;VGRTAQFAEYHNWFVGIPKMLSKSRVILARKKSGKTAFIQRLFNQLWSANGAVIPFYLEIADRKMWYPELAISYFRAFASQFIAFRERDANPVRSPLPLQAIAAYGRKHDLDLLDQFATELPVLLTSGLYDSMWDLAIHTPHRMAAVHDIRFVVMIDEFQNLSHFVYRDQACKDALDETIPGSYHELSESKIAPMLVTGSAVGWLVEAIETYLEAGRLSKRRMSPYLTADEGLEAVYRYAEAYDEPVTNESALVLNRLCFSDPYFIACAVRSDCPNRDLTTPDGVASVVDYETGYEDAELAHEWMTWLAKALPRINEKHAKKILLYMTRIADQQVTPKMLKEKLGLELSEEEIHQKLEMLHGAELIREARSEYHYFALKDGTFYLLLKQRFKGQLAELDPEAELGIHEEVARLTLKRNSLQGSLNSLVGRFAEMQLEVDMRTRKRFKPSVYFDGVTDDREFEIARIYPRYVVQTPDGKAGEIDLRVDSTDGRTLIIEVKKHKNPITRPIVSVLAERAHTFAAENPDRVVMPALLATGGFNTDALQACENAKIATATTINYVHKVWPES
;
A
#
# COMPACT_ATOMS: atom_id res chain seq x y z
N VAL A 1 -5.59 -2.78 2.75
CA VAL A 1 -5.49 -4.16 3.25
C VAL A 1 -4.06 -4.66 3.10
N GLY A 2 -3.54 -5.42 4.10
CA GLY A 2 -2.25 -6.10 4.02
C GLY A 2 -1.01 -5.20 4.03
N ARG A 3 0.09 -5.73 3.50
CA ARG A 3 1.43 -5.10 3.41
C ARG A 3 2.07 -4.82 4.76
N THR A 4 1.77 -5.62 5.76
CA THR A 4 2.21 -5.43 7.16
C THR A 4 3.72 -5.31 7.29
N ALA A 5 4.48 -6.19 6.63
CA ALA A 5 5.95 -6.14 6.65
C ALA A 5 6.50 -4.84 6.03
N GLN A 6 5.87 -4.37 4.95
CA GLN A 6 6.26 -3.10 4.31
C GLN A 6 5.94 -1.90 5.20
N PHE A 7 4.77 -1.86 5.84
CA PHE A 7 4.45 -0.80 6.81
C PHE A 7 5.44 -0.79 7.98
N ALA A 8 5.84 -1.95 8.50
CA ALA A 8 6.86 -2.04 9.55
C ALA A 8 8.23 -1.51 9.08
N GLU A 9 8.64 -1.82 7.84
CA GLU A 9 9.87 -1.27 7.26
C GLU A 9 9.83 0.27 7.16
N TYR A 10 8.70 0.85 6.72
CA TYR A 10 8.57 2.29 6.62
C TYR A 10 8.42 2.95 7.99
N HIS A 11 7.76 2.30 8.94
CA HIS A 11 7.74 2.77 10.32
C HIS A 11 9.16 2.92 10.89
N ASN A 12 10.02 1.92 10.73
CA ASN A 12 11.41 1.98 11.15
C ASN A 12 12.19 3.10 10.43
N TRP A 13 11.88 3.33 9.15
CA TRP A 13 12.46 4.43 8.40
C TRP A 13 12.03 5.80 8.95
N PHE A 14 10.76 5.98 9.32
CA PHE A 14 10.27 7.20 9.95
C PHE A 14 10.94 7.45 11.31
N VAL A 15 11.13 6.43 12.12
CA VAL A 15 11.85 6.52 13.41
C VAL A 15 13.31 6.97 13.23
N GLY A 16 13.89 6.70 12.08
CA GLY A 16 15.25 7.15 11.74
C GLY A 16 15.35 8.61 11.31
N ILE A 17 14.26 9.27 10.87
CA ILE A 17 14.28 10.65 10.36
C ILE A 17 14.71 11.67 11.43
N PRO A 18 14.16 11.67 12.66
CA PRO A 18 14.62 12.57 13.72
C PRO A 18 16.10 12.41 14.08
N LYS A 19 16.64 11.21 13.84
CA LYS A 19 18.06 10.88 14.09
C LYS A 19 18.96 11.17 12.88
N MET A 20 18.41 11.73 11.79
CA MET A 20 19.11 11.99 10.52
C MET A 20 19.74 10.72 9.89
N LEU A 21 19.18 9.54 10.15
CA LEU A 21 19.66 8.25 9.64
C LEU A 21 18.93 7.77 8.38
N SER A 22 17.80 8.40 8.05
CA SER A 22 16.95 7.98 6.95
C SER A 22 17.37 8.64 5.63
N LYS A 23 17.65 7.82 4.62
CA LYS A 23 17.87 8.27 3.24
C LYS A 23 16.55 8.34 2.49
N SER A 24 16.48 9.23 1.50
CA SER A 24 15.36 9.28 0.56
C SER A 24 15.16 7.94 -0.14
N ARG A 25 13.90 7.63 -0.48
CA ARG A 25 13.50 6.35 -1.06
C ARG A 25 12.64 6.55 -2.30
N VAL A 26 12.69 5.59 -3.20
CA VAL A 26 11.74 5.44 -4.30
C VAL A 26 11.04 4.09 -4.23
N ILE A 27 9.73 4.10 -4.38
CA ILE A 27 8.92 2.88 -4.52
C ILE A 27 8.73 2.59 -6.01
N LEU A 28 9.26 1.47 -6.43
CA LEU A 28 9.12 0.96 -7.80
C LEU A 28 8.06 -0.14 -7.80
N ALA A 29 6.96 0.10 -8.48
CA ALA A 29 5.88 -0.88 -8.60
C ALA A 29 5.03 -0.58 -9.84
N ARG A 30 4.48 -1.63 -10.45
CA ARG A 30 3.62 -1.49 -11.63
C ARG A 30 2.36 -0.67 -11.34
N LYS A 31 1.70 -0.21 -12.40
CA LYS A 31 0.36 0.40 -12.31
C LYS A 31 -0.62 -0.53 -11.58
N LYS A 32 -1.57 0.04 -10.83
CA LYS A 32 -2.60 -0.71 -10.07
C LYS A 32 -2.06 -1.63 -8.96
N SER A 33 -0.82 -1.45 -8.51
CA SER A 33 -0.26 -2.19 -7.36
C SER A 33 -0.63 -1.61 -5.99
N GLY A 34 -1.42 -0.54 -5.94
CA GLY A 34 -1.83 0.13 -4.70
C GLY A 34 -0.78 1.09 -4.11
N LYS A 35 0.14 1.63 -4.93
CA LYS A 35 1.17 2.62 -4.48
C LYS A 35 0.56 3.84 -3.80
N THR A 36 -0.38 4.50 -4.48
CA THR A 36 -1.05 5.70 -3.97
C THR A 36 -1.73 5.42 -2.63
N ALA A 37 -2.53 4.34 -2.55
CA ALA A 37 -3.17 3.94 -1.29
C ALA A 37 -2.15 3.62 -0.18
N PHE A 38 -1.01 3.02 -0.54
CA PHE A 38 0.07 2.73 0.42
C PHE A 38 0.69 4.02 0.97
N ILE A 39 1.06 4.98 0.11
CA ILE A 39 1.61 6.28 0.55
C ILE A 39 0.60 7.07 1.38
N GLN A 40 -0.65 7.16 0.93
CA GLN A 40 -1.71 7.85 1.68
C GLN A 40 -1.92 7.23 3.05
N ARG A 41 -1.83 5.90 3.17
CA ARG A 41 -1.89 5.23 4.47
C ARG A 41 -0.67 5.55 5.34
N LEU A 42 0.53 5.63 4.78
CA LEU A 42 1.72 6.11 5.50
C LEU A 42 1.54 7.55 5.99
N PHE A 43 0.99 8.43 5.15
CA PHE A 43 0.62 9.79 5.54
C PHE A 43 -0.37 9.79 6.72
N ASN A 44 -1.46 9.01 6.61
CA ASN A 44 -2.46 8.91 7.66
C ASN A 44 -1.89 8.35 8.98
N GLN A 45 -0.96 7.40 8.91
CA GLN A 45 -0.26 6.88 10.09
C GLN A 45 0.56 7.95 10.80
N LEU A 46 1.36 8.73 10.06
CA LEU A 46 2.13 9.84 10.61
C LEU A 46 1.23 10.95 11.13
N TRP A 47 0.17 11.27 10.40
CA TRP A 47 -0.85 12.22 10.84
C TRP A 47 -1.46 11.83 12.19
N SER A 48 -1.92 10.58 12.30
CA SER A 48 -2.57 10.07 13.51
C SER A 48 -1.61 9.92 14.68
N ALA A 49 -0.37 9.54 14.40
CA ALA A 49 0.68 9.42 15.42
C ALA A 49 1.05 10.76 16.05
N ASN A 50 0.83 11.88 15.35
CA ASN A 50 1.19 13.24 15.81
C ASN A 50 2.60 13.31 16.41
N GLY A 51 3.55 12.64 15.78
CA GLY A 51 4.91 12.48 16.28
C GLY A 51 5.88 13.56 15.77
N ALA A 52 7.17 13.29 15.92
CA ALA A 52 8.25 14.21 15.55
C ALA A 52 8.45 14.39 14.03
N VAL A 53 7.78 13.59 13.18
CA VAL A 53 7.89 13.67 11.71
C VAL A 53 6.57 14.14 11.13
N ILE A 54 6.61 15.27 10.44
CA ILE A 54 5.46 15.88 9.80
C ILE A 54 5.36 15.36 8.37
N PRO A 55 4.25 14.71 7.97
CA PRO A 55 4.09 14.24 6.62
C PRO A 55 3.65 15.38 5.69
N PHE A 56 4.25 15.41 4.50
CA PHE A 56 3.79 16.19 3.36
C PHE A 56 3.58 15.26 2.18
N TYR A 57 2.41 15.30 1.55
CA TYR A 57 2.04 14.49 0.40
C TYR A 57 1.62 15.39 -0.76
N LEU A 58 2.16 15.11 -1.92
CA LEU A 58 1.77 15.74 -3.18
C LEU A 58 1.70 14.69 -4.28
N GLU A 59 0.58 14.62 -4.97
CA GLU A 59 0.43 13.89 -6.23
C GLU A 59 0.63 14.85 -7.39
N ILE A 60 1.54 14.53 -8.30
CA ILE A 60 1.73 15.30 -9.52
C ILE A 60 0.65 14.87 -10.53
N ALA A 61 -0.28 15.77 -10.79
CA ALA A 61 -1.45 15.47 -11.61
C ALA A 61 -1.10 15.02 -13.04
N ASP A 62 -1.86 14.05 -13.57
CA ASP A 62 -1.80 13.58 -14.97
C ASP A 62 -2.56 14.58 -15.89
N ARG A 63 -2.10 15.83 -15.88
CA ARG A 63 -2.64 16.90 -16.72
C ARG A 63 -1.58 17.95 -17.02
N LYS A 64 -1.72 18.63 -18.15
CA LYS A 64 -0.86 19.75 -18.51
C LYS A 64 -0.92 20.85 -17.46
N MET A 65 0.24 21.31 -17.02
CA MET A 65 0.40 22.34 -15.99
C MET A 65 1.44 23.36 -16.43
N TRP A 66 1.16 24.62 -16.16
CA TRP A 66 2.13 25.67 -16.32
C TRP A 66 3.11 25.65 -15.13
N TYR A 67 4.41 25.76 -15.40
CA TYR A 67 5.48 25.64 -14.43
C TYR A 67 5.32 26.53 -13.17
N PRO A 68 5.00 27.85 -13.29
CA PRO A 68 4.71 28.69 -12.12
C PRO A 68 3.46 28.25 -11.32
N GLU A 69 2.45 27.73 -11.99
CA GLU A 69 1.26 27.21 -11.32
C GLU A 69 1.60 25.98 -10.46
N LEU A 70 2.46 25.11 -10.96
CA LEU A 70 2.97 23.98 -10.19
C LEU A 70 3.73 24.45 -8.94
N ALA A 71 4.62 25.48 -9.06
CA ALA A 71 5.36 26.04 -7.94
C ALA A 71 4.43 26.58 -6.83
N ILE A 72 3.43 27.38 -7.22
CA ILE A 72 2.43 27.92 -6.28
C ILE A 72 1.62 26.78 -5.64
N SER A 73 1.19 25.80 -6.43
CA SER A 73 0.41 24.66 -5.94
C SER A 73 1.21 23.81 -4.95
N TYR A 74 2.49 23.54 -5.24
CA TYR A 74 3.41 22.84 -4.34
C TYR A 74 3.55 23.55 -3.00
N PHE A 75 3.89 24.86 -3.03
CA PHE A 75 4.04 25.64 -1.81
C PHE A 75 2.75 25.68 -0.99
N ARG A 76 1.61 25.94 -1.62
CA ARG A 76 0.30 25.97 -0.95
C ARG A 76 -0.04 24.63 -0.32
N ALA A 77 0.18 23.51 -1.05
CA ALA A 77 -0.06 22.18 -0.52
C ALA A 77 0.81 21.88 0.70
N PHE A 78 2.11 22.19 0.62
CA PHE A 78 3.03 22.01 1.74
C PHE A 78 2.62 22.85 2.97
N ALA A 79 2.47 24.15 2.79
CA ALA A 79 2.16 25.07 3.90
C ALA A 79 0.80 24.71 4.55
N SER A 80 -0.21 24.36 3.73
CA SER A 80 -1.52 23.97 4.23
C SER A 80 -1.48 22.68 5.03
N GLN A 81 -0.74 21.65 4.57
CA GLN A 81 -0.59 20.39 5.30
C GLN A 81 0.22 20.56 6.58
N PHE A 82 1.24 21.42 6.58
CA PHE A 82 1.99 21.77 7.77
C PHE A 82 1.10 22.47 8.81
N ILE A 83 0.32 23.47 8.41
CA ILE A 83 -0.63 24.18 9.27
C ILE A 83 -1.68 23.21 9.81
N ALA A 84 -2.27 22.41 8.92
CA ALA A 84 -3.24 21.38 9.27
C ALA A 84 -2.72 20.41 10.33
N PHE A 85 -1.46 19.96 10.17
CA PHE A 85 -0.83 19.04 11.12
C PHE A 85 -0.64 19.70 12.50
N ARG A 86 -0.21 20.95 12.54
CA ARG A 86 -0.03 21.71 13.81
C ARG A 86 -1.35 21.98 14.52
N GLU A 87 -2.36 22.43 13.77
CA GLU A 87 -3.68 22.78 14.31
C GLU A 87 -4.59 21.55 14.52
N ARG A 88 -4.16 20.38 14.02
CA ARG A 88 -4.97 19.15 14.03
C ARG A 88 -6.31 19.30 13.32
N ASP A 89 -6.36 20.16 12.31
CA ASP A 89 -7.49 20.36 11.41
C ASP A 89 -7.17 19.80 10.01
N ALA A 90 -7.93 18.82 9.56
CA ALA A 90 -7.74 18.17 8.27
C ALA A 90 -8.26 19.01 7.08
N ASN A 91 -9.02 20.08 7.31
CA ASN A 91 -9.62 20.87 6.23
C ASN A 91 -8.57 21.47 5.27
N PRO A 92 -7.45 22.07 5.74
CA PRO A 92 -6.43 22.61 4.84
C PRO A 92 -5.72 21.54 3.98
N VAL A 93 -5.76 20.27 4.38
CA VAL A 93 -5.22 19.17 3.55
C VAL A 93 -6.11 18.93 2.34
N ARG A 94 -7.44 18.99 2.54
CA ARG A 94 -8.42 18.75 1.47
C ARG A 94 -8.62 19.97 0.56
N SER A 95 -8.51 21.17 1.15
CA SER A 95 -8.66 22.45 0.45
C SER A 95 -7.49 23.38 0.81
N PRO A 96 -6.40 23.39 0.02
CA PRO A 96 -5.22 24.18 0.33
C PRO A 96 -5.50 25.66 0.47
N LEU A 97 -4.98 26.25 1.52
CA LEU A 97 -5.16 27.65 1.90
C LEU A 97 -4.65 28.61 0.80
N PRO A 98 -5.25 29.78 0.62
CA PRO A 98 -4.70 30.81 -0.24
C PRO A 98 -3.42 31.40 0.38
N LEU A 99 -2.54 31.96 -0.47
CA LEU A 99 -1.24 32.54 -0.05
C LEU A 99 -1.40 33.57 1.08
N GLN A 100 -2.43 34.42 1.02
CA GLN A 100 -2.70 35.44 2.03
C GLN A 100 -3.00 34.82 3.41
N ALA A 101 -3.73 33.72 3.45
CA ALA A 101 -4.02 33.02 4.71
C ALA A 101 -2.76 32.34 5.27
N ILE A 102 -1.91 31.77 4.41
CA ILE A 102 -0.61 31.20 4.80
C ILE A 102 0.30 32.29 5.38
N ALA A 103 0.42 33.45 4.71
CA ALA A 103 1.18 34.59 5.19
C ALA A 103 0.67 35.08 6.55
N ALA A 104 -0.65 35.25 6.70
CA ALA A 104 -1.26 35.66 7.97
C ALA A 104 -0.97 34.67 9.10
N TYR A 105 -1.03 33.36 8.80
CA TYR A 105 -0.68 32.34 9.77
C TYR A 105 0.80 32.40 10.15
N GLY A 106 1.70 32.60 9.16
CA GLY A 106 3.14 32.77 9.38
C GLY A 106 3.44 33.90 10.37
N ARG A 107 2.89 35.08 10.13
CA ARG A 107 3.02 36.23 11.04
C ARG A 107 2.48 35.99 12.44
N LYS A 108 1.33 35.32 12.54
CA LYS A 108 0.68 35.04 13.83
C LYS A 108 1.49 34.07 14.70
N HIS A 109 2.23 33.16 14.10
CA HIS A 109 2.90 32.05 14.79
C HIS A 109 4.44 32.11 14.71
N ASP A 110 5.02 33.27 14.36
CA ASP A 110 6.46 33.50 14.23
C ASP A 110 7.14 32.50 13.26
N LEU A 111 6.45 32.22 12.14
CA LEU A 111 6.95 31.36 11.07
C LEU A 111 7.31 32.22 9.85
N ASP A 112 8.35 33.00 9.98
CA ASP A 112 8.75 34.05 9.01
C ASP A 112 8.89 33.51 7.58
N LEU A 113 9.40 32.28 7.41
CA LEU A 113 9.52 31.66 6.09
C LEU A 113 8.18 31.46 5.39
N LEU A 114 7.10 31.16 6.11
CA LEU A 114 5.77 31.02 5.50
C LEU A 114 5.22 32.37 5.04
N ASP A 115 5.40 33.43 5.85
CA ASP A 115 5.00 34.77 5.47
C ASP A 115 5.81 35.29 4.29
N GLN A 116 7.13 35.18 4.38
CA GLN A 116 8.05 35.61 3.33
C GLN A 116 7.72 34.93 2.01
N PHE A 117 7.67 33.60 1.96
CA PHE A 117 7.50 32.86 0.72
C PHE A 117 6.11 33.03 0.11
N ALA A 118 5.06 33.08 0.95
CA ALA A 118 3.71 33.36 0.47
C ALA A 118 3.57 34.77 -0.14
N THR A 119 4.37 35.74 0.32
CA THR A 119 4.40 37.10 -0.20
C THR A 119 5.32 37.24 -1.41
N GLU A 120 6.41 36.50 -1.47
CA GLU A 120 7.42 36.56 -2.54
C GLU A 120 6.95 35.88 -3.82
N LEU A 121 6.24 34.75 -3.74
CA LEU A 121 5.78 34.00 -4.92
C LEU A 121 4.99 34.85 -5.94
N PRO A 122 4.02 35.68 -5.55
CA PRO A 122 3.33 36.58 -6.51
C PRO A 122 4.26 37.63 -7.14
N VAL A 123 5.27 38.10 -6.41
CA VAL A 123 6.25 39.06 -6.93
C VAL A 123 7.15 38.41 -7.97
N LEU A 124 7.64 37.20 -7.69
CA LEU A 124 8.42 36.40 -8.64
C LEU A 124 7.63 36.08 -9.91
N LEU A 125 6.33 35.75 -9.75
CA LEU A 125 5.44 35.51 -10.88
C LEU A 125 5.32 36.72 -11.80
N THR A 126 5.07 37.90 -11.23
CA THR A 126 4.94 39.15 -12.03
C THR A 126 6.26 39.59 -12.63
N SER A 127 7.38 39.22 -12.03
CA SER A 127 8.74 39.50 -12.52
C SER A 127 9.23 38.48 -13.55
N GLY A 128 8.47 37.43 -13.84
CA GLY A 128 8.86 36.37 -14.79
C GLY A 128 10.00 35.45 -14.27
N LEU A 129 10.30 35.47 -12.97
CA LEU A 129 11.38 34.69 -12.36
C LEU A 129 10.89 33.27 -11.96
N TYR A 130 10.49 32.48 -12.96
CA TYR A 130 9.81 31.21 -12.74
C TYR A 130 10.70 30.12 -12.12
N ASP A 131 12.00 30.11 -12.44
CA ASP A 131 12.93 29.16 -11.83
C ASP A 131 13.14 29.45 -10.35
N SER A 132 13.19 30.74 -9.97
CA SER A 132 13.25 31.14 -8.55
C SER A 132 11.97 30.75 -7.78
N MET A 133 10.81 30.81 -8.44
CA MET A 133 9.55 30.34 -7.83
C MET A 133 9.60 28.85 -7.52
N TRP A 134 10.07 28.06 -8.48
CA TRP A 134 10.15 26.60 -8.29
C TRP A 134 11.18 26.25 -7.23
N ASP A 135 12.36 26.85 -7.30
CA ASP A 135 13.42 26.66 -6.28
C ASP A 135 12.89 26.98 -4.88
N LEU A 136 12.26 28.14 -4.72
CA LEU A 136 11.65 28.53 -3.45
C LEU A 136 10.64 27.48 -2.97
N ALA A 137 9.74 27.03 -3.86
CA ALA A 137 8.68 26.11 -3.50
C ALA A 137 9.21 24.74 -3.03
N ILE A 138 10.08 24.10 -3.82
CA ILE A 138 10.58 22.74 -3.50
C ILE A 138 11.54 22.72 -2.31
N HIS A 139 12.27 23.81 -2.07
CA HIS A 139 13.15 23.91 -0.91
C HIS A 139 12.43 24.27 0.39
N THR A 140 11.15 24.69 0.33
CA THR A 140 10.40 25.10 1.53
C THR A 140 10.40 24.03 2.63
N PRO A 141 10.11 22.73 2.38
CA PRO A 141 10.14 21.72 3.43
C PRO A 141 11.52 21.63 4.12
N HIS A 142 12.59 21.69 3.33
CA HIS A 142 13.95 21.61 3.82
C HIS A 142 14.35 22.86 4.63
N ARG A 143 14.04 24.07 4.12
CA ARG A 143 14.32 25.33 4.81
C ARG A 143 13.54 25.45 6.12
N MET A 144 12.27 25.07 6.12
CA MET A 144 11.44 25.02 7.33
C MET A 144 12.01 24.02 8.36
N ALA A 145 12.44 22.85 7.90
CA ALA A 145 13.07 21.86 8.75
C ALA A 145 14.34 22.36 9.41
N ALA A 146 15.20 23.04 8.64
CA ALA A 146 16.47 23.56 9.12
C ALA A 146 16.29 24.73 10.11
N VAL A 147 15.41 25.69 9.80
CA VAL A 147 15.22 26.90 10.61
C VAL A 147 14.50 26.61 11.92
N HIS A 148 13.50 25.76 11.91
CA HIS A 148 12.65 25.48 13.08
C HIS A 148 13.02 24.18 13.81
N ASP A 149 14.10 23.50 13.43
CA ASP A 149 14.53 22.18 13.96
C ASP A 149 13.40 21.13 13.97
N ILE A 150 12.58 21.12 12.95
CA ILE A 150 11.50 20.14 12.74
C ILE A 150 11.89 19.13 11.68
N ARG A 151 11.15 18.04 11.57
CA ARG A 151 11.45 16.99 10.58
C ARG A 151 10.23 16.75 9.70
N PHE A 152 10.49 16.66 8.41
CA PHE A 152 9.46 16.31 7.42
C PHE A 152 9.77 14.98 6.77
N VAL A 153 8.74 14.38 6.18
CA VAL A 153 8.89 13.43 5.09
C VAL A 153 8.11 13.97 3.89
N VAL A 154 8.82 14.13 2.77
CA VAL A 154 8.27 14.68 1.52
C VAL A 154 7.85 13.52 0.63
N MET A 155 6.54 13.26 0.54
CA MET A 155 5.97 12.17 -0.24
C MET A 155 5.46 12.72 -1.57
N ILE A 156 6.07 12.29 -2.70
CA ILE A 156 5.68 12.72 -4.05
C ILE A 156 5.21 11.50 -4.83
N ASP A 157 3.94 11.50 -5.18
CA ASP A 157 3.34 10.46 -6.01
C ASP A 157 3.28 10.88 -7.48
N GLU A 158 3.36 9.90 -8.38
CA GLU A 158 3.39 10.07 -9.83
C GLU A 158 4.49 11.05 -10.30
N PHE A 159 5.71 10.88 -9.75
CA PHE A 159 6.87 11.76 -9.97
C PHE A 159 7.23 11.93 -11.45
N GLN A 160 6.99 10.92 -12.30
CA GLN A 160 7.21 11.01 -13.74
C GLN A 160 6.40 12.12 -14.42
N ASN A 161 5.28 12.52 -13.83
CA ASN A 161 4.44 13.57 -14.42
C ASN A 161 5.12 14.95 -14.43
N LEU A 162 6.19 15.13 -13.63
CA LEU A 162 7.03 16.34 -13.67
C LEU A 162 7.67 16.57 -15.04
N SER A 163 8.05 15.50 -15.76
CA SER A 163 8.61 15.63 -17.13
C SER A 163 7.59 15.39 -18.23
N HIS A 164 6.40 14.87 -17.93
CA HIS A 164 5.41 14.56 -18.95
C HIS A 164 4.35 15.66 -19.15
N PHE A 165 4.11 16.48 -18.13
CA PHE A 165 2.96 17.38 -18.13
C PHE A 165 3.27 18.81 -17.71
N VAL A 166 4.53 19.18 -17.45
CA VAL A 166 4.88 20.52 -17.01
C VAL A 166 5.48 21.33 -18.14
N TYR A 167 4.91 22.49 -18.41
CA TYR A 167 5.23 23.35 -19.53
C TYR A 167 5.79 24.68 -19.06
N ARG A 168 6.79 25.21 -19.78
CA ARG A 168 7.34 26.54 -19.53
C ARG A 168 6.45 27.65 -20.05
N ASP A 169 5.64 27.37 -21.10
CA ASP A 169 4.68 28.29 -21.67
C ASP A 169 3.31 28.17 -20.97
N GLN A 170 2.66 29.32 -20.72
CA GLN A 170 1.36 29.37 -20.03
C GLN A 170 0.24 28.67 -20.79
N ALA A 171 0.34 28.60 -22.13
CA ALA A 171 -0.64 27.89 -22.95
C ALA A 171 -0.49 26.36 -22.90
N CYS A 172 0.59 25.83 -22.30
CA CYS A 172 0.93 24.42 -22.18
C CYS A 172 0.91 23.68 -23.53
N LYS A 173 1.55 24.26 -24.56
CA LYS A 173 1.54 23.73 -25.94
C LYS A 173 2.89 23.25 -26.43
N ASP A 174 3.93 24.10 -26.31
CA ASP A 174 5.15 23.94 -27.11
C ASP A 174 6.42 23.76 -26.25
N ALA A 175 6.41 24.12 -24.98
CA ALA A 175 7.59 24.15 -24.12
C ALA A 175 7.48 23.16 -22.95
N LEU A 176 7.30 21.86 -23.27
CA LEU A 176 7.40 20.78 -22.26
C LEU A 176 8.81 20.77 -21.67
N ASP A 177 8.92 20.70 -20.34
CA ASP A 177 10.20 20.64 -19.65
C ASP A 177 10.41 19.28 -18.99
N GLU A 178 11.17 18.43 -19.65
CA GLU A 178 11.50 17.09 -19.18
C GLU A 178 12.57 17.11 -18.06
N THR A 179 13.24 18.24 -17.82
CA THR A 179 14.39 18.33 -16.91
C THR A 179 14.03 18.65 -15.46
N ILE A 180 12.77 18.97 -15.18
CA ILE A 180 12.30 19.35 -13.84
C ILE A 180 12.65 18.34 -12.74
N PRO A 181 12.64 17.00 -12.96
CA PRO A 181 13.08 16.05 -11.94
C PRO A 181 14.50 16.32 -11.42
N GLY A 182 15.37 16.91 -12.24
CA GLY A 182 16.74 17.28 -11.88
C GLY A 182 16.82 18.34 -10.76
N SER A 183 15.78 19.17 -10.58
CA SER A 183 15.74 20.15 -9.49
C SER A 183 15.74 19.52 -8.08
N TYR A 184 15.39 18.24 -7.98
CA TYR A 184 15.42 17.49 -6.72
C TYR A 184 16.78 16.86 -6.41
N HIS A 185 17.80 17.07 -7.24
CA HIS A 185 19.12 16.46 -7.09
C HIS A 185 19.68 16.66 -5.67
N GLU A 186 19.76 17.89 -5.21
CA GLU A 186 20.28 18.26 -3.88
C GLU A 186 19.33 17.80 -2.76
N LEU A 187 18.03 18.01 -2.93
CA LEU A 187 17.00 17.66 -1.97
C LEU A 187 16.91 16.15 -1.70
N SER A 188 17.28 15.32 -2.68
CA SER A 188 17.25 13.85 -2.55
C SER A 188 18.21 13.35 -1.47
N GLU A 189 19.22 14.12 -1.07
CA GLU A 189 20.16 13.79 0.01
C GLU A 189 19.74 14.29 1.39
N SER A 190 18.66 15.08 1.47
CA SER A 190 18.20 15.65 2.73
C SER A 190 17.96 14.57 3.80
N LYS A 191 18.46 14.82 5.01
CA LYS A 191 18.24 13.98 6.19
C LYS A 191 17.17 14.54 7.13
N ILE A 192 16.85 15.82 6.98
CA ILE A 192 15.85 16.51 7.80
C ILE A 192 14.49 16.56 7.14
N ALA A 193 14.44 16.43 5.80
CA ALA A 193 13.24 16.31 4.99
C ALA A 193 13.43 15.26 3.87
N PRO A 194 13.71 13.98 4.20
CA PRO A 194 13.94 12.96 3.19
C PRO A 194 12.70 12.73 2.35
N MET A 195 12.93 12.35 1.09
CA MET A 195 11.88 12.13 0.11
C MET A 195 11.42 10.67 0.06
N LEU A 196 10.14 10.48 -0.20
CA LEU A 196 9.55 9.21 -0.62
C LEU A 196 8.84 9.42 -1.96
N VAL A 197 9.42 8.89 -3.02
CA VAL A 197 8.96 9.12 -4.38
C VAL A 197 8.31 7.86 -4.92
N THR A 198 7.21 8.00 -5.66
CA THR A 198 6.62 6.91 -6.43
C THR A 198 6.32 7.32 -7.87
N GLY A 199 6.08 6.31 -8.70
CA GLY A 199 5.60 6.51 -10.06
C GLY A 199 5.12 5.21 -10.67
N SER A 200 4.23 5.33 -11.64
CA SER A 200 3.64 4.17 -12.34
C SER A 200 4.45 3.72 -13.56
N ALA A 201 5.32 4.56 -14.09
CA ALA A 201 6.24 4.24 -15.18
C ALA A 201 7.61 3.84 -14.61
N VAL A 202 7.77 2.55 -14.28
CA VAL A 202 8.97 2.05 -13.55
C VAL A 202 10.25 2.24 -14.37
N GLY A 203 10.23 1.94 -15.68
CA GLY A 203 11.37 2.12 -16.56
C GLY A 203 11.83 3.58 -16.60
N TRP A 204 10.90 4.49 -16.90
CA TRP A 204 11.18 5.92 -16.91
C TRP A 204 11.67 6.42 -15.55
N LEU A 205 11.04 5.97 -14.46
CA LEU A 205 11.40 6.41 -13.12
C LEU A 205 12.83 5.98 -12.74
N VAL A 206 13.24 4.80 -13.14
CA VAL A 206 14.62 4.33 -12.95
C VAL A 206 15.60 5.15 -13.79
N GLU A 207 15.28 5.38 -15.07
CA GLU A 207 16.08 6.19 -15.98
C GLU A 207 16.20 7.65 -15.48
N ALA A 208 15.10 8.27 -15.09
CA ALA A 208 15.10 9.63 -14.55
C ALA A 208 15.92 9.75 -13.26
N ILE A 209 15.84 8.75 -12.36
CA ILE A 209 16.66 8.71 -11.15
C ILE A 209 18.15 8.57 -11.50
N GLU A 210 18.49 7.75 -12.46
CA GLU A 210 19.89 7.54 -12.87
C GLU A 210 20.45 8.74 -13.63
N THR A 211 19.64 9.41 -14.43
CA THR A 211 20.03 10.57 -15.24
C THR A 211 20.11 11.86 -14.41
N TYR A 212 19.07 12.13 -13.59
CA TYR A 212 18.92 13.42 -12.94
C TYR A 212 19.32 13.43 -11.46
N LEU A 213 19.21 12.29 -10.76
CA LEU A 213 19.43 12.23 -9.31
C LEU A 213 20.68 11.45 -8.89
N GLU A 214 21.47 10.99 -9.85
CA GLU A 214 22.63 10.10 -9.68
C GLU A 214 22.33 8.75 -8.99
N ALA A 215 23.05 7.73 -9.38
CA ALA A 215 22.89 6.38 -8.84
C ALA A 215 23.23 6.34 -7.33
N GLY A 216 22.25 5.91 -6.52
CA GLY A 216 22.43 5.69 -5.06
C GLY A 216 21.93 6.78 -4.14
N ARG A 217 21.51 7.96 -4.63
CA ARG A 217 20.88 9.01 -3.81
C ARG A 217 19.52 8.57 -3.27
N LEU A 218 18.67 7.98 -4.13
CA LEU A 218 17.42 7.36 -3.72
C LEU A 218 17.58 5.86 -3.52
N SER A 219 17.20 5.38 -2.34
CA SER A 219 17.16 3.95 -2.06
C SER A 219 15.98 3.30 -2.77
N LYS A 220 16.25 2.49 -3.80
CA LYS A 220 15.22 1.81 -4.60
C LYS A 220 14.54 0.71 -3.77
N ARG A 221 13.21 0.76 -3.65
CA ARG A 221 12.36 -0.23 -2.98
C ARG A 221 11.34 -0.78 -3.97
N ARG A 222 11.41 -2.07 -4.26
CA ARG A 222 10.41 -2.73 -5.11
C ARG A 222 9.22 -3.14 -4.27
N MET A 223 8.01 -2.76 -4.70
CA MET A 223 6.77 -3.19 -4.11
C MET A 223 6.11 -4.24 -5.00
N SER A 224 5.91 -5.44 -4.46
CA SER A 224 5.17 -6.49 -5.15
C SER A 224 3.72 -6.03 -5.41
N PRO A 225 3.14 -6.30 -6.58
CA PRO A 225 1.71 -6.10 -6.78
C PRO A 225 0.87 -7.03 -5.90
N TYR A 226 1.45 -8.17 -5.50
CA TYR A 226 0.77 -9.21 -4.73
C TYR A 226 0.95 -9.00 -3.23
N LEU A 227 -0.11 -9.28 -2.50
CA LEU A 227 -0.12 -9.48 -1.07
C LEU A 227 0.45 -10.87 -0.73
N THR A 228 0.69 -11.14 0.55
CA THR A 228 0.86 -12.52 1.00
C THR A 228 -0.46 -13.28 0.83
N ALA A 229 -0.42 -14.60 0.82
CA ALA A 229 -1.64 -15.40 0.68
C ALA A 229 -2.67 -15.08 1.76
N ASP A 230 -2.20 -14.82 2.97
CA ASP A 230 -3.02 -14.50 4.13
C ASP A 230 -3.63 -13.10 4.00
N GLU A 231 -2.83 -12.10 3.63
CA GLU A 231 -3.29 -10.73 3.39
C GLU A 231 -4.25 -10.66 2.19
N GLY A 232 -4.03 -11.47 1.16
CA GLY A 232 -4.93 -11.58 0.02
C GLY A 232 -6.28 -12.16 0.39
N LEU A 233 -6.30 -13.18 1.26
CA LEU A 233 -7.55 -13.73 1.79
C LEU A 233 -8.30 -12.71 2.64
N GLU A 234 -7.60 -11.94 3.48
CA GLU A 234 -8.20 -10.81 4.19
C GLU A 234 -8.79 -9.79 3.21
N ALA A 235 -8.10 -9.50 2.11
CA ALA A 235 -8.61 -8.59 1.09
C ALA A 235 -9.93 -9.08 0.50
N VAL A 236 -10.04 -10.38 0.19
CA VAL A 236 -11.32 -10.97 -0.29
C VAL A 236 -12.45 -10.68 0.69
N TYR A 237 -12.27 -11.01 1.98
CA TYR A 237 -13.33 -10.80 2.97
C TYR A 237 -13.69 -9.32 3.15
N ARG A 238 -12.71 -8.43 3.16
CA ARG A 238 -12.96 -6.99 3.32
C ARG A 238 -13.65 -6.37 2.11
N TYR A 239 -13.28 -6.77 0.90
CA TYR A 239 -13.98 -6.30 -0.30
C TYR A 239 -15.38 -6.89 -0.36
N ALA A 240 -15.55 -8.18 -0.06
CA ALA A 240 -16.87 -8.82 0.00
C ALA A 240 -17.80 -8.12 1.02
N GLU A 241 -17.29 -7.79 2.22
CA GLU A 241 -18.02 -7.01 3.22
C GLU A 241 -18.35 -5.59 2.73
N ALA A 242 -17.38 -4.90 2.11
CA ALA A 242 -17.56 -3.52 1.64
C ALA A 242 -18.57 -3.39 0.48
N TYR A 243 -18.71 -4.43 -0.33
CA TYR A 243 -19.65 -4.48 -1.45
C TYR A 243 -20.91 -5.31 -1.16
N ASP A 244 -21.09 -5.75 0.09
CA ASP A 244 -22.22 -6.59 0.53
C ASP A 244 -22.38 -7.89 -0.31
N GLU A 245 -21.24 -8.45 -0.72
CA GLU A 245 -21.20 -9.66 -1.53
C GLU A 245 -20.97 -10.91 -0.68
N PRO A 246 -21.84 -11.93 -0.75
CA PRO A 246 -21.67 -13.14 0.03
C PRO A 246 -20.53 -14.00 -0.51
N VAL A 247 -19.62 -14.42 0.37
CA VAL A 247 -18.55 -15.37 0.08
C VAL A 247 -18.51 -16.47 1.14
N THR A 248 -18.16 -17.69 0.73
CA THR A 248 -17.86 -18.80 1.65
C THR A 248 -16.34 -18.86 1.90
N ASN A 249 -15.93 -19.58 2.96
CA ASN A 249 -14.50 -19.78 3.19
C ASN A 249 -13.83 -20.50 2.00
N GLU A 250 -14.52 -21.43 1.38
CA GLU A 250 -14.02 -22.17 0.23
C GLU A 250 -13.88 -21.28 -1.00
N SER A 251 -14.91 -20.54 -1.35
CA SER A 251 -14.89 -19.65 -2.51
C SER A 251 -13.90 -18.50 -2.33
N ALA A 252 -13.77 -17.94 -1.11
CA ALA A 252 -12.79 -16.90 -0.81
C ALA A 252 -11.35 -17.37 -1.01
N LEU A 253 -11.02 -18.62 -0.66
CA LEU A 253 -9.72 -19.21 -0.94
C LEU A 253 -9.46 -19.36 -2.43
N VAL A 254 -10.45 -19.86 -3.15
CA VAL A 254 -10.35 -20.04 -4.60
C VAL A 254 -10.17 -18.68 -5.27
N LEU A 255 -10.97 -17.68 -4.88
CA LEU A 255 -10.86 -16.33 -5.40
C LEU A 255 -9.47 -15.74 -5.15
N ASN A 256 -8.99 -15.79 -3.90
CA ASN A 256 -7.66 -15.30 -3.57
C ASN A 256 -6.57 -15.99 -4.40
N ARG A 257 -6.68 -17.30 -4.59
CA ARG A 257 -5.70 -18.08 -5.36
C ARG A 257 -5.72 -17.72 -6.84
N LEU A 258 -6.89 -17.64 -7.45
CA LEU A 258 -7.05 -17.30 -8.87
C LEU A 258 -6.63 -15.87 -9.16
N CYS A 259 -6.84 -14.95 -8.22
CA CYS A 259 -6.40 -13.56 -8.32
C CYS A 259 -4.94 -13.36 -7.87
N PHE A 260 -4.16 -14.41 -7.57
CA PHE A 260 -2.75 -14.32 -7.14
C PHE A 260 -2.51 -13.45 -5.90
N SER A 261 -3.50 -13.25 -5.06
CA SER A 261 -3.47 -12.26 -3.95
C SER A 261 -3.22 -10.82 -4.44
N ASP A 262 -3.58 -10.50 -5.67
CA ASP A 262 -3.54 -9.14 -6.21
C ASP A 262 -4.77 -8.36 -5.73
N PRO A 263 -4.61 -7.33 -4.87
CA PRO A 263 -5.75 -6.63 -4.29
C PRO A 263 -6.62 -5.91 -5.32
N TYR A 264 -6.04 -5.46 -6.45
CA TYR A 264 -6.81 -4.84 -7.52
C TYR A 264 -7.66 -5.89 -8.27
N PHE A 265 -7.07 -7.04 -8.61
CA PHE A 265 -7.81 -8.12 -9.24
C PHE A 265 -8.94 -8.66 -8.34
N ILE A 266 -8.64 -8.86 -7.04
CA ILE A 266 -9.67 -9.27 -6.06
C ILE A 266 -10.82 -8.25 -6.03
N ALA A 267 -10.52 -6.95 -6.01
CA ALA A 267 -11.54 -5.91 -6.01
C ALA A 267 -12.38 -5.92 -7.29
N CYS A 268 -11.76 -6.08 -8.47
CA CYS A 268 -12.49 -6.22 -9.74
C CYS A 268 -13.41 -7.45 -9.71
N ALA A 269 -12.91 -8.60 -9.28
CA ALA A 269 -13.69 -9.82 -9.22
C ALA A 269 -14.89 -9.74 -8.25
N VAL A 270 -14.70 -9.10 -7.07
CA VAL A 270 -15.79 -8.95 -6.09
C VAL A 270 -16.88 -8.02 -6.60
N ARG A 271 -16.54 -6.94 -7.31
CA ARG A 271 -17.53 -5.98 -7.85
C ARG A 271 -17.85 -6.18 -9.33
N SER A 272 -17.47 -7.34 -9.91
CA SER A 272 -17.61 -7.65 -11.32
C SER A 272 -19.05 -7.53 -11.82
N ASP A 273 -19.22 -7.01 -13.03
CA ASP A 273 -20.49 -7.00 -13.75
C ASP A 273 -20.78 -8.34 -14.48
N CYS A 274 -20.08 -9.40 -14.10
CA CYS A 274 -20.29 -10.75 -14.66
C CYS A 274 -21.76 -11.15 -14.55
N PRO A 275 -22.42 -11.54 -15.65
CA PRO A 275 -23.79 -12.02 -15.61
C PRO A 275 -23.95 -13.22 -14.67
N ASN A 276 -25.00 -13.20 -13.83
CA ASN A 276 -25.27 -14.24 -12.82
C ASN A 276 -24.09 -14.48 -11.86
N ARG A 277 -23.39 -13.41 -11.48
CA ARG A 277 -22.28 -13.46 -10.53
C ARG A 277 -22.66 -14.24 -9.28
N ASP A 278 -21.85 -15.26 -8.97
CA ASP A 278 -21.95 -16.06 -7.74
C ASP A 278 -20.57 -16.22 -7.11
N LEU A 279 -20.32 -15.56 -6.00
CA LEU A 279 -19.07 -15.68 -5.25
C LEU A 279 -19.19 -16.66 -4.06
N THR A 280 -20.30 -17.40 -3.95
CA THR A 280 -20.50 -18.37 -2.86
C THR A 280 -19.95 -19.75 -3.20
N THR A 281 -19.73 -20.04 -4.50
CA THR A 281 -19.23 -21.33 -4.98
C THR A 281 -17.90 -21.18 -5.73
N PRO A 282 -17.03 -22.21 -5.72
CA PRO A 282 -15.80 -22.24 -6.52
C PRO A 282 -16.02 -22.07 -8.02
N ASP A 283 -17.07 -22.67 -8.57
CA ASP A 283 -17.39 -22.57 -10.01
C ASP A 283 -17.90 -21.18 -10.38
N GLY A 284 -18.69 -20.56 -9.52
CA GLY A 284 -19.11 -19.16 -9.68
C GLY A 284 -17.93 -18.20 -9.66
N VAL A 285 -16.99 -18.40 -8.72
CA VAL A 285 -15.73 -17.64 -8.67
C VAL A 285 -14.91 -17.83 -9.96
N ALA A 286 -14.80 -19.08 -10.47
CA ALA A 286 -14.11 -19.35 -11.72
C ALA A 286 -14.73 -18.59 -12.90
N SER A 287 -16.06 -18.57 -12.98
CA SER A 287 -16.80 -17.86 -14.03
C SER A 287 -16.56 -16.34 -13.96
N VAL A 288 -16.52 -15.76 -12.75
CA VAL A 288 -16.22 -14.34 -12.55
C VAL A 288 -14.78 -14.02 -12.98
N VAL A 289 -13.82 -14.84 -12.59
CA VAL A 289 -12.40 -14.64 -12.96
C VAL A 289 -12.20 -14.79 -14.47
N ASP A 290 -12.89 -15.74 -15.10
CA ASP A 290 -12.86 -15.93 -16.57
C ASP A 290 -13.45 -14.70 -17.28
N TYR A 291 -14.56 -14.17 -16.79
CA TYR A 291 -15.17 -12.93 -17.29
C TYR A 291 -14.22 -11.75 -17.17
N GLU A 292 -13.66 -11.49 -15.98
CA GLU A 292 -12.76 -10.35 -15.72
C GLU A 292 -11.48 -10.39 -16.55
N THR A 293 -11.02 -11.58 -16.93
CA THR A 293 -9.78 -11.74 -17.70
C THR A 293 -9.99 -11.88 -19.20
N GLY A 294 -11.17 -12.34 -19.63
CA GLY A 294 -11.45 -12.67 -21.02
C GLY A 294 -12.40 -11.72 -21.75
N TYR A 295 -13.28 -11.02 -21.03
CA TYR A 295 -14.28 -10.15 -21.62
C TYR A 295 -13.73 -8.71 -21.78
N GLU A 296 -13.83 -8.14 -22.97
CA GLU A 296 -13.20 -6.84 -23.28
C GLU A 296 -13.72 -5.68 -22.44
N ASP A 297 -14.99 -5.68 -22.08
CA ASP A 297 -15.64 -4.64 -21.28
C ASP A 297 -15.52 -4.88 -19.77
N ALA A 298 -14.95 -6.01 -19.34
CA ALA A 298 -14.70 -6.27 -17.93
C ALA A 298 -13.62 -5.29 -17.40
N GLU A 299 -13.80 -4.81 -16.18
CA GLU A 299 -12.95 -3.76 -15.62
C GLU A 299 -11.44 -4.11 -15.66
N LEU A 300 -11.10 -5.33 -15.24
CA LEU A 300 -9.70 -5.77 -15.23
C LEU A 300 -9.13 -5.84 -16.66
N ALA A 301 -9.83 -6.51 -17.59
CA ALA A 301 -9.37 -6.65 -18.96
C ALA A 301 -9.27 -5.30 -19.67
N HIS A 302 -10.24 -4.41 -19.51
CA HIS A 302 -10.27 -3.08 -20.11
C HIS A 302 -9.07 -2.22 -19.64
N GLU A 303 -8.80 -2.15 -18.36
CA GLU A 303 -7.67 -1.39 -17.81
C GLU A 303 -6.32 -1.91 -18.32
N TRP A 304 -6.13 -3.22 -18.32
CA TRP A 304 -4.90 -3.83 -18.81
C TRP A 304 -4.74 -3.70 -20.33
N MET A 305 -5.84 -3.84 -21.09
CA MET A 305 -5.82 -3.64 -22.53
C MET A 305 -5.51 -2.19 -22.91
N THR A 306 -6.02 -1.21 -22.15
CA THR A 306 -5.67 0.20 -22.33
C THR A 306 -4.18 0.45 -22.11
N TRP A 307 -3.59 -0.18 -21.10
CA TRP A 307 -2.15 -0.11 -20.87
C TRP A 307 -1.35 -0.83 -21.97
N LEU A 308 -1.75 -2.05 -22.33
CA LEU A 308 -1.14 -2.81 -23.42
C LEU A 308 -1.28 -2.10 -24.77
N ALA A 309 -2.40 -1.42 -25.05
CA ALA A 309 -2.61 -0.69 -26.29
C ALA A 309 -1.59 0.44 -26.49
N LYS A 310 -1.12 1.05 -25.40
CA LYS A 310 -0.01 2.03 -25.45
C LYS A 310 1.34 1.36 -25.76
N ALA A 311 1.52 0.12 -25.38
CA ALA A 311 2.71 -0.68 -25.62
C ALA A 311 2.62 -1.51 -26.94
N LEU A 312 1.42 -1.92 -27.36
CA LEU A 312 1.14 -2.79 -28.51
C LEU A 312 1.61 -2.27 -29.88
N PRO A 313 1.59 -0.94 -30.22
CA PRO A 313 2.18 -0.51 -31.48
C PRO A 313 3.63 -0.94 -31.65
N ARG A 314 4.33 -1.14 -30.53
CA ARG A 314 5.70 -1.67 -30.47
C ARG A 314 5.75 -3.21 -30.44
N ILE A 315 4.63 -3.89 -30.10
CA ILE A 315 4.55 -5.36 -29.89
C ILE A 315 3.80 -6.06 -31.04
N ASN A 316 3.04 -5.36 -31.86
CA ASN A 316 2.18 -5.95 -32.92
C ASN A 316 2.96 -6.67 -34.03
N GLU A 317 4.25 -6.87 -33.82
CA GLU A 317 5.07 -7.69 -34.65
C GLU A 317 4.98 -9.17 -34.21
N LYS A 318 4.72 -10.05 -35.17
CA LYS A 318 4.50 -11.48 -34.98
C LYS A 318 5.50 -12.16 -34.05
N HIS A 319 6.78 -11.76 -34.11
CA HIS A 319 7.86 -12.37 -33.33
C HIS A 319 7.95 -11.84 -31.90
N ALA A 320 7.80 -10.53 -31.68
CA ALA A 320 7.85 -9.94 -30.34
C ALA A 320 6.74 -10.52 -29.45
N LYS A 321 5.54 -10.70 -30.00
CA LYS A 321 4.40 -11.33 -29.32
C LYS A 321 4.70 -12.80 -28.96
N LYS A 322 5.25 -13.57 -29.89
CA LYS A 322 5.64 -14.97 -29.67
C LYS A 322 6.70 -15.09 -28.56
N ILE A 323 7.70 -14.20 -28.57
CA ILE A 323 8.72 -14.11 -27.53
C ILE A 323 8.08 -13.81 -26.17
N LEU A 324 7.22 -12.78 -26.08
CA LEU A 324 6.57 -12.40 -24.84
C LEU A 324 5.74 -13.55 -24.23
N LEU A 325 4.91 -14.22 -25.05
CA LEU A 325 4.09 -15.35 -24.62
C LEU A 325 4.93 -16.53 -24.12
N TYR A 326 6.04 -16.83 -24.81
CA TYR A 326 6.97 -17.86 -24.34
C TYR A 326 7.64 -17.48 -23.03
N MET A 327 8.12 -16.24 -22.90
CA MET A 327 8.77 -15.76 -21.69
C MET A 327 7.83 -15.78 -20.47
N THR A 328 6.58 -15.39 -20.63
CA THR A 328 5.60 -15.42 -19.53
C THR A 328 5.36 -16.84 -18.99
N ARG A 329 5.51 -17.85 -19.83
CA ARG A 329 5.40 -19.26 -19.45
C ARG A 329 6.57 -19.74 -18.58
N ILE A 330 7.77 -19.21 -18.86
CA ILE A 330 9.01 -19.56 -18.16
C ILE A 330 9.52 -18.42 -17.25
N ALA A 331 8.61 -17.72 -16.59
CA ALA A 331 8.86 -16.47 -15.89
C ALA A 331 10.03 -16.48 -14.87
N ASP A 332 10.42 -17.66 -14.37
CA ASP A 332 11.52 -17.83 -13.42
C ASP A 332 12.87 -18.08 -14.08
N GLN A 333 12.91 -18.24 -15.39
CA GLN A 333 14.15 -18.52 -16.13
C GLN A 333 14.66 -17.28 -16.85
N GLN A 334 15.98 -17.15 -16.90
CA GLN A 334 16.65 -16.20 -17.79
C GLN A 334 16.56 -16.68 -19.22
N VAL A 335 16.32 -15.77 -20.14
CA VAL A 335 16.36 -16.03 -21.58
C VAL A 335 17.42 -15.18 -22.25
N THR A 336 18.01 -15.73 -23.29
CA THR A 336 18.93 -15.03 -24.20
C THR A 336 18.39 -15.04 -25.62
N PRO A 337 18.80 -14.12 -26.50
CA PRO A 337 18.44 -14.15 -27.91
C PRO A 337 18.68 -15.52 -28.56
N LYS A 338 19.84 -16.14 -28.30
CA LYS A 338 20.19 -17.48 -28.79
C LYS A 338 19.20 -18.55 -28.34
N MET A 339 18.90 -18.60 -27.03
CA MET A 339 17.92 -19.55 -26.46
C MET A 339 16.54 -19.38 -27.09
N LEU A 340 16.09 -18.15 -27.28
CA LEU A 340 14.77 -17.85 -27.87
C LEU A 340 14.75 -18.28 -29.36
N LYS A 341 15.83 -18.05 -30.10
CA LYS A 341 15.96 -18.49 -31.49
C LYS A 341 15.78 -20.00 -31.60
N GLU A 342 16.53 -20.75 -30.78
CA GLU A 342 16.50 -22.21 -30.78
C GLU A 342 15.13 -22.77 -30.32
N LYS A 343 14.58 -22.26 -29.21
CA LYS A 343 13.33 -22.79 -28.62
C LYS A 343 12.08 -22.44 -29.41
N LEU A 344 12.05 -21.28 -30.06
CA LEU A 344 10.88 -20.79 -30.81
C LEU A 344 11.02 -21.01 -32.33
N GLY A 345 12.18 -21.51 -32.82
CA GLY A 345 12.40 -21.70 -34.23
C GLY A 345 12.28 -20.38 -35.01
N LEU A 346 12.92 -19.28 -34.50
CA LEU A 346 12.80 -17.97 -35.12
C LEU A 346 13.78 -17.85 -36.30
N GLU A 347 13.27 -17.42 -37.44
CA GLU A 347 14.09 -17.10 -38.63
C GLU A 347 14.77 -15.73 -38.55
N LEU A 348 15.02 -15.23 -37.32
CA LEU A 348 15.66 -13.95 -37.02
C LEU A 348 17.10 -14.17 -36.59
N SER A 349 17.96 -13.18 -36.83
CA SER A 349 19.30 -13.12 -36.23
C SER A 349 19.20 -12.90 -34.71
N GLU A 350 20.23 -13.21 -33.94
CA GLU A 350 20.29 -12.95 -32.51
C GLU A 350 20.19 -11.45 -32.22
N GLU A 351 20.74 -10.60 -33.07
CA GLU A 351 20.67 -9.15 -32.97
C GLU A 351 19.24 -8.64 -33.14
N GLU A 352 18.49 -9.13 -34.13
CA GLU A 352 17.08 -8.77 -34.31
C GLU A 352 16.21 -9.22 -33.14
N ILE A 353 16.51 -10.38 -32.54
CA ILE A 353 15.81 -10.86 -31.33
C ILE A 353 16.16 -9.96 -30.14
N HIS A 354 17.43 -9.55 -30.01
CA HIS A 354 17.84 -8.61 -28.95
C HIS A 354 17.11 -7.28 -29.05
N GLN A 355 17.03 -6.67 -30.23
CA GLN A 355 16.27 -5.44 -30.46
C GLN A 355 14.79 -5.58 -30.05
N LYS A 356 14.18 -6.74 -30.29
CA LYS A 356 12.81 -7.02 -29.84
C LYS A 356 12.70 -7.15 -28.33
N LEU A 357 13.69 -7.73 -27.68
CA LEU A 357 13.76 -7.80 -26.22
C LEU A 357 13.95 -6.40 -25.61
N GLU A 358 14.78 -5.54 -26.21
CA GLU A 358 14.90 -4.14 -25.79
C GLU A 358 13.58 -3.38 -25.93
N MET A 359 12.86 -3.59 -27.04
CA MET A 359 11.53 -3.00 -27.21
C MET A 359 10.54 -3.47 -26.12
N LEU A 360 10.53 -4.77 -25.80
CA LEU A 360 9.67 -5.32 -24.75
C LEU A 360 10.08 -4.83 -23.37
N HIS A 361 11.38 -4.66 -23.12
CA HIS A 361 11.91 -4.07 -21.89
C HIS A 361 11.53 -2.59 -21.75
N GLY A 362 11.72 -1.79 -22.80
CA GLY A 362 11.29 -0.38 -22.84
C GLY A 362 9.77 -0.18 -22.71
N ALA A 363 8.98 -1.21 -23.06
CA ALA A 363 7.54 -1.26 -22.83
C ALA A 363 7.15 -1.81 -21.43
N GLU A 364 8.14 -2.10 -20.56
CA GLU A 364 7.95 -2.65 -19.21
C GLU A 364 7.24 -4.03 -19.16
N LEU A 365 7.32 -4.79 -20.25
CA LEU A 365 6.69 -6.11 -20.37
C LEU A 365 7.63 -7.26 -19.97
N ILE A 366 8.93 -7.00 -19.96
CA ILE A 366 9.97 -7.90 -19.48
C ILE A 366 10.99 -7.12 -18.65
N ARG A 367 11.90 -7.82 -17.98
CA ARG A 367 13.00 -7.23 -17.21
C ARG A 367 14.34 -7.66 -17.77
N GLU A 368 15.28 -6.75 -17.84
CA GLU A 368 16.67 -7.07 -18.07
C GLU A 368 17.31 -7.72 -16.82
N ALA A 369 18.20 -8.66 -17.02
CA ALA A 369 19.02 -9.26 -15.96
C ALA A 369 20.25 -8.40 -15.66
N ARG A 370 21.08 -8.81 -14.71
CA ARG A 370 22.36 -8.13 -14.41
C ARG A 370 23.42 -8.30 -15.48
N SER A 371 23.28 -9.31 -16.35
CA SER A 371 24.19 -9.59 -17.46
C SER A 371 23.55 -9.09 -18.75
N GLU A 372 24.31 -8.41 -19.59
CA GLU A 372 23.87 -8.01 -20.92
C GLU A 372 23.32 -9.21 -21.71
N TYR A 373 22.34 -8.96 -22.55
CA TYR A 373 21.61 -9.96 -23.35
C TYR A 373 20.81 -11.02 -22.58
N HIS A 374 20.64 -10.85 -21.26
CA HIS A 374 19.81 -11.73 -20.45
C HIS A 374 18.55 -11.02 -19.98
N TYR A 375 17.40 -11.65 -20.15
CA TYR A 375 16.10 -11.09 -19.81
C TYR A 375 15.25 -12.08 -19.00
N PHE A 376 14.34 -11.52 -18.22
CA PHE A 376 13.31 -12.27 -17.50
C PHE A 376 11.92 -11.81 -17.92
N ALA A 377 10.95 -12.69 -17.93
CA ALA A 377 9.56 -12.27 -17.94
C ALA A 377 9.21 -11.47 -16.67
N LEU A 378 8.17 -10.67 -16.74
CA LEU A 378 7.56 -10.14 -15.53
C LEU A 378 6.97 -11.31 -14.73
N LYS A 379 7.27 -11.35 -13.43
CA LYS A 379 6.58 -12.25 -12.50
C LYS A 379 5.21 -11.67 -12.15
N ASP A 380 4.34 -11.59 -13.10
CA ASP A 380 3.00 -11.04 -12.96
C ASP A 380 1.96 -12.07 -13.43
N GLY A 381 1.37 -12.79 -12.46
CA GLY A 381 0.38 -13.83 -12.74
C GLY A 381 -0.90 -13.27 -13.33
N THR A 382 -1.33 -12.09 -12.90
CA THR A 382 -2.49 -11.37 -13.45
C THR A 382 -2.25 -11.04 -14.92
N PHE A 383 -1.08 -10.49 -15.24
CA PHE A 383 -0.69 -10.18 -16.61
C PHE A 383 -0.63 -11.44 -17.49
N TYR A 384 -0.03 -12.50 -16.97
CA TYR A 384 0.01 -13.79 -17.67
C TYR A 384 -1.37 -14.33 -17.99
N LEU A 385 -2.29 -14.28 -17.03
CA LEU A 385 -3.66 -14.78 -17.21
C LEU A 385 -4.40 -13.98 -18.28
N LEU A 386 -4.29 -12.67 -18.27
CA LEU A 386 -4.85 -11.78 -19.28
C LEU A 386 -4.28 -12.05 -20.68
N LEU A 387 -2.96 -12.23 -20.81
CA LEU A 387 -2.34 -12.59 -22.07
C LEU A 387 -2.81 -13.97 -22.55
N LYS A 388 -2.93 -14.93 -21.64
CA LYS A 388 -3.42 -16.28 -21.95
C LYS A 388 -4.84 -16.26 -22.50
N GLN A 389 -5.73 -15.52 -21.89
CA GLN A 389 -7.12 -15.38 -22.35
C GLN A 389 -7.21 -14.66 -23.70
N ARG A 390 -6.51 -13.53 -23.84
CA ARG A 390 -6.52 -12.71 -25.06
C ARG A 390 -5.94 -13.42 -26.28
N PHE A 391 -4.94 -14.27 -26.07
CA PHE A 391 -4.21 -14.96 -27.14
C PHE A 391 -4.39 -16.48 -27.12
N LYS A 392 -5.50 -16.96 -26.55
CA LYS A 392 -5.80 -18.38 -26.37
C LYS A 392 -5.59 -19.22 -27.64
N GLY A 393 -6.10 -18.77 -28.78
CA GLY A 393 -5.92 -19.46 -30.06
C GLY A 393 -4.47 -19.55 -30.57
N GLN A 394 -3.66 -18.53 -30.28
CA GLN A 394 -2.26 -18.48 -30.70
C GLN A 394 -1.34 -19.23 -29.72
N LEU A 395 -1.71 -19.32 -28.46
CA LEU A 395 -1.03 -20.15 -27.47
C LEU A 395 -1.24 -21.64 -27.73
N ALA A 396 -2.43 -22.06 -28.15
CA ALA A 396 -2.72 -23.43 -28.55
C ALA A 396 -1.85 -23.90 -29.74
N GLU A 397 -1.51 -23.01 -30.68
CA GLU A 397 -0.56 -23.29 -31.75
C GLU A 397 0.88 -23.46 -31.25
N LEU A 398 1.24 -22.78 -30.13
CA LEU A 398 2.59 -22.82 -29.57
C LEU A 398 2.79 -23.98 -28.59
N ASP A 399 1.73 -24.44 -27.93
CA ASP A 399 1.77 -25.54 -26.98
C ASP A 399 0.37 -26.12 -26.72
N PRO A 400 0.05 -27.28 -27.30
CA PRO A 400 -1.23 -27.96 -27.08
C PRO A 400 -1.48 -28.37 -25.61
N GLU A 401 -0.44 -28.56 -24.79
CA GLU A 401 -0.57 -28.98 -23.39
C GLU A 401 -0.78 -27.79 -22.43
N ALA A 402 -0.68 -26.54 -22.90
CA ALA A 402 -0.85 -25.33 -22.10
C ALA A 402 -2.35 -24.99 -21.78
N GLU A 403 -3.28 -25.84 -22.16
CA GLU A 403 -4.73 -25.62 -22.08
C GLU A 403 -5.39 -25.94 -20.73
N LEU A 404 -4.69 -25.91 -19.61
CA LEU A 404 -5.37 -25.98 -18.31
C LEU A 404 -6.21 -24.70 -18.11
N GLY A 405 -7.51 -24.81 -18.33
CA GLY A 405 -8.46 -23.73 -18.14
C GLY A 405 -8.61 -23.34 -16.67
N ILE A 406 -9.20 -22.16 -16.40
CA ILE A 406 -9.48 -21.69 -15.03
C ILE A 406 -10.32 -22.72 -14.26
N HIS A 407 -11.28 -23.35 -14.91
CA HIS A 407 -12.13 -24.40 -14.30
C HIS A 407 -11.34 -25.66 -13.88
N GLU A 408 -10.31 -26.06 -14.62
CA GLU A 408 -9.44 -27.19 -14.24
C GLU A 408 -8.53 -26.86 -13.07
N GLU A 409 -8.03 -25.63 -12.99
CA GLU A 409 -7.29 -25.15 -11.81
C GLU A 409 -8.20 -25.11 -10.57
N VAL A 410 -9.45 -24.70 -10.71
CA VAL A 410 -10.46 -24.75 -9.64
C VAL A 410 -10.73 -26.18 -9.19
N ALA A 411 -10.91 -27.13 -10.12
CA ALA A 411 -11.07 -28.54 -9.78
C ALA A 411 -9.87 -29.09 -9.00
N ARG A 412 -8.65 -28.72 -9.40
CA ARG A 412 -7.40 -29.08 -8.71
C ARG A 412 -7.32 -28.47 -7.31
N LEU A 413 -7.73 -27.21 -7.16
CA LEU A 413 -7.76 -26.52 -5.87
C LEU A 413 -8.80 -27.11 -4.92
N THR A 414 -9.95 -27.51 -5.45
CA THR A 414 -11.03 -28.15 -4.69
C THR A 414 -10.60 -29.53 -4.16
N LEU A 415 -9.84 -30.29 -4.92
CA LEU A 415 -9.27 -31.58 -4.47
C LEU A 415 -8.22 -31.44 -3.36
N LYS A 416 -7.47 -30.33 -3.31
CA LYS A 416 -6.51 -30.03 -2.23
C LYS A 416 -7.16 -29.51 -0.95
N ARG A 417 -8.45 -29.26 -0.96
CA ARG A 417 -9.24 -28.62 0.11
C ARG A 417 -9.10 -29.26 1.48
N ASN A 418 -9.07 -30.59 1.57
CA ASN A 418 -9.19 -31.31 2.85
C ASN A 418 -8.00 -31.13 3.79
N SER A 419 -6.84 -30.70 3.28
CA SER A 419 -5.67 -30.42 4.12
C SER A 419 -5.57 -28.95 4.58
N LEU A 420 -6.28 -28.03 3.92
CA LEU A 420 -6.18 -26.59 4.15
C LEU A 420 -7.23 -26.03 5.13
N GLN A 421 -8.30 -26.78 5.39
CA GLN A 421 -9.40 -26.36 6.27
C GLN A 421 -8.95 -26.06 7.70
N GLY A 422 -7.99 -26.83 8.23
CA GLY A 422 -7.42 -26.61 9.58
C GLY A 422 -6.54 -25.35 9.69
N SER A 423 -5.81 -25.05 8.60
CA SER A 423 -4.94 -23.87 8.54
C SER A 423 -5.74 -22.57 8.42
N LEU A 424 -6.91 -22.61 7.79
CA LEU A 424 -7.76 -21.46 7.51
C LEU A 424 -8.35 -20.81 8.74
N ASN A 425 -8.92 -21.60 9.65
CA ASN A 425 -9.51 -21.09 10.89
C ASN A 425 -8.47 -20.39 11.76
N SER A 426 -7.23 -20.89 11.73
CA SER A 426 -6.10 -20.27 12.42
C SER A 426 -5.70 -18.92 11.79
N LEU A 427 -5.75 -18.80 10.46
CA LEU A 427 -5.35 -17.60 9.73
C LEU A 427 -6.32 -16.44 9.94
N VAL A 428 -7.62 -16.69 9.87
CA VAL A 428 -8.66 -15.66 10.04
C VAL A 428 -8.59 -15.00 11.43
N GLY A 429 -8.24 -15.78 12.48
CA GLY A 429 -8.01 -15.25 13.83
C GLY A 429 -6.83 -14.28 13.87
N ARG A 430 -5.70 -14.66 13.28
CA ARG A 430 -4.45 -13.88 13.27
C ARG A 430 -4.61 -12.48 12.66
N PHE A 431 -5.50 -12.30 11.69
CA PHE A 431 -5.70 -11.01 11.05
C PHE A 431 -6.32 -9.96 11.96
N ALA A 432 -7.30 -10.35 12.78
CA ALA A 432 -7.93 -9.41 13.69
C ALA A 432 -6.93 -8.97 14.79
N GLU A 433 -6.12 -9.90 15.30
CA GLU A 433 -5.03 -9.62 16.24
C GLU A 433 -4.03 -8.61 15.66
N MET A 434 -3.53 -8.88 14.46
CA MET A 434 -2.56 -8.05 13.77
C MET A 434 -3.10 -6.68 13.40
N GLN A 435 -4.37 -6.59 13.03
CA GLN A 435 -5.02 -5.33 12.70
C GLN A 435 -5.12 -4.42 13.92
N LEU A 436 -5.54 -4.98 15.07
CA LEU A 436 -5.61 -4.25 16.33
C LEU A 436 -4.20 -3.80 16.79
N GLU A 437 -3.21 -4.68 16.68
CA GLU A 437 -1.82 -4.36 17.00
C GLU A 437 -1.30 -3.19 16.17
N VAL A 438 -1.49 -3.22 14.84
CA VAL A 438 -1.03 -2.17 13.93
C VAL A 438 -1.70 -0.84 14.23
N ASP A 439 -3.00 -0.84 14.51
CA ASP A 439 -3.72 0.39 14.85
C ASP A 439 -3.21 0.99 16.17
N MET A 440 -3.04 0.18 17.21
CA MET A 440 -2.49 0.63 18.49
C MET A 440 -1.05 1.15 18.35
N ARG A 441 -0.18 0.46 17.61
CA ARG A 441 1.20 0.93 17.33
C ARG A 441 1.22 2.26 16.60
N THR A 442 0.26 2.49 15.73
CA THR A 442 0.15 3.72 14.95
C THR A 442 -0.32 4.89 15.80
N ARG A 443 -1.28 4.67 16.70
CA ARG A 443 -1.81 5.72 17.58
C ARG A 443 -0.84 6.13 18.68
N LYS A 444 -0.08 5.19 19.24
CA LYS A 444 0.83 5.34 20.39
C LYS A 444 0.18 5.84 21.68
N ARG A 445 -0.79 6.74 21.58
CA ARG A 445 -1.56 7.30 22.69
C ARG A 445 -3.04 7.26 22.38
N PHE A 446 -3.84 6.78 23.31
CA PHE A 446 -5.30 6.69 23.15
C PHE A 446 -5.98 6.53 24.52
N LYS A 447 -7.27 6.80 24.58
CA LYS A 447 -8.12 6.35 25.68
C LYS A 447 -8.57 4.92 25.42
N PRO A 448 -8.50 4.00 26.38
CA PRO A 448 -8.95 2.62 26.17
C PRO A 448 -10.39 2.48 25.66
N SER A 449 -11.27 3.43 25.98
CA SER A 449 -12.65 3.50 25.47
C SER A 449 -12.74 3.71 23.94
N VAL A 450 -11.65 4.10 23.28
CA VAL A 450 -11.62 4.16 21.81
C VAL A 450 -11.74 2.78 21.18
N TYR A 451 -11.28 1.75 21.89
CA TYR A 451 -11.29 0.36 21.41
C TYR A 451 -12.33 -0.51 22.09
N PHE A 452 -12.61 -0.25 23.39
CA PHE A 452 -13.39 -1.17 24.21
C PHE A 452 -14.42 -0.43 25.06
N ASP A 453 -15.60 -1.00 25.17
CA ASP A 453 -16.63 -0.59 26.09
C ASP A 453 -16.41 -1.22 27.48
N GLY A 454 -16.82 -0.53 28.54
CA GLY A 454 -16.72 -1.05 29.91
C GLY A 454 -15.30 -1.08 30.49
N VAL A 455 -14.41 -0.22 30.00
CA VAL A 455 -13.04 -0.10 30.55
C VAL A 455 -13.06 0.41 31.98
N THR A 456 -12.18 -0.14 32.82
CA THR A 456 -12.09 0.22 34.24
C THR A 456 -11.30 1.51 34.50
N ASP A 457 -10.40 1.87 33.61
CA ASP A 457 -9.57 3.08 33.66
C ASP A 457 -9.42 3.66 32.24
N ASP A 458 -10.09 4.79 32.01
CA ASP A 458 -10.11 5.45 30.68
C ASP A 458 -9.18 6.68 30.59
N ARG A 459 -8.22 6.80 31.49
CA ARG A 459 -7.16 7.82 31.33
C ARG A 459 -6.34 7.54 30.09
N GLU A 460 -5.75 8.57 29.53
CA GLU A 460 -4.87 8.43 28.35
C GLU A 460 -3.83 7.31 28.57
N PHE A 461 -3.75 6.40 27.63
CA PHE A 461 -2.87 5.23 27.65
C PHE A 461 -1.75 5.46 26.63
N GLU A 462 -0.55 5.73 27.11
CA GLU A 462 0.63 5.86 26.28
C GLU A 462 1.38 4.54 26.21
N ILE A 463 1.52 3.97 25.01
CA ILE A 463 2.13 2.67 24.82
C ILE A 463 3.64 2.75 25.07
N ALA A 464 4.12 1.95 26.01
CA ALA A 464 5.55 1.65 26.20
C ALA A 464 5.99 0.48 25.29
N ARG A 465 5.21 -0.60 25.26
CA ARG A 465 5.54 -1.82 24.50
C ARG A 465 4.30 -2.64 24.16
N ILE A 466 4.34 -3.32 23.00
CA ILE A 466 3.32 -4.31 22.60
C ILE A 466 4.00 -5.66 22.37
N TYR A 467 3.39 -6.70 22.94
CA TYR A 467 3.82 -8.09 22.80
C TYR A 467 2.65 -8.88 22.18
N PRO A 468 2.70 -9.19 20.88
CA PRO A 468 1.76 -10.12 20.28
C PRO A 468 2.07 -11.54 20.77
N ARG A 469 1.02 -12.36 20.97
CA ARG A 469 1.11 -13.77 21.36
C ARG A 469 1.96 -14.01 22.60
N TYR A 470 1.62 -13.28 23.64
CA TYR A 470 2.33 -13.40 24.92
C TYR A 470 1.91 -14.66 25.67
N VAL A 471 2.88 -15.48 26.05
CA VAL A 471 2.63 -16.74 26.77
C VAL A 471 2.66 -16.49 28.29
N VAL A 472 1.60 -16.90 28.97
CA VAL A 472 1.52 -16.98 30.45
C VAL A 472 1.50 -18.46 30.87
N GLN A 473 2.13 -18.77 31.99
CA GLN A 473 2.00 -20.09 32.57
C GLN A 473 0.83 -20.10 33.57
N THR A 474 -0.17 -20.92 33.31
CA THR A 474 -1.31 -21.09 34.24
C THR A 474 -0.91 -21.90 35.47
N PRO A 475 -1.63 -21.77 36.61
CA PRO A 475 -1.28 -22.46 37.86
C PRO A 475 -1.23 -23.98 37.74
N ASP A 476 -1.90 -24.57 36.77
CA ASP A 476 -1.84 -26.02 36.46
C ASP A 476 -0.66 -26.43 35.58
N GLY A 477 0.26 -25.49 35.31
CA GLY A 477 1.49 -25.72 34.52
C GLY A 477 1.29 -25.74 33.01
N LYS A 478 0.08 -25.41 32.50
CA LYS A 478 -0.16 -25.30 31.07
C LYS A 478 0.21 -23.91 30.57
N ALA A 479 0.76 -23.84 29.37
CA ALA A 479 0.98 -22.57 28.69
C ALA A 479 -0.33 -22.01 28.13
N GLY A 480 -0.70 -20.77 28.51
CA GLY A 480 -1.80 -20.00 27.94
C GLY A 480 -1.26 -18.87 27.08
N GLU A 481 -1.74 -18.73 25.85
CA GLU A 481 -1.37 -17.62 24.95
C GLU A 481 -2.39 -16.50 25.06
N ILE A 482 -1.92 -15.26 25.22
CA ILE A 482 -2.69 -14.00 25.14
C ILE A 482 -2.42 -13.40 23.77
N ASP A 483 -3.46 -13.04 23.02
CA ASP A 483 -3.31 -12.55 21.64
C ASP A 483 -2.50 -11.25 21.60
N LEU A 484 -2.78 -10.29 22.52
CA LEU A 484 -2.03 -9.03 22.63
C LEU A 484 -1.85 -8.63 24.11
N ARG A 485 -0.61 -8.37 24.50
CA ARG A 485 -0.26 -7.65 25.71
C ARG A 485 0.25 -6.26 25.34
N VAL A 486 -0.35 -5.22 25.89
CA VAL A 486 0.04 -3.82 25.64
C VAL A 486 0.38 -3.16 26.97
N ASP A 487 1.66 -2.83 27.14
CA ASP A 487 2.15 -2.15 28.35
C ASP A 487 2.16 -0.63 28.14
N SER A 488 1.67 0.11 29.12
CA SER A 488 1.76 1.57 29.16
C SER A 488 3.01 2.06 29.88
N THR A 489 3.34 3.33 29.66
CA THR A 489 4.42 4.03 30.34
C THR A 489 4.14 4.28 31.82
N ASP A 490 2.86 4.26 32.25
CA ASP A 490 2.41 4.52 33.63
C ASP A 490 2.10 3.25 34.46
N GLY A 491 2.52 2.09 33.97
CA GLY A 491 2.38 0.82 34.71
C GLY A 491 1.08 0.08 34.49
N ARG A 492 0.17 0.56 33.62
CA ARG A 492 -1.03 -0.18 33.22
C ARG A 492 -0.69 -1.18 32.11
N THR A 493 -1.43 -2.28 32.03
CA THR A 493 -1.28 -3.29 30.97
C THR A 493 -2.65 -3.73 30.48
N LEU A 494 -2.90 -3.61 29.17
CA LEU A 494 -4.02 -4.23 28.49
C LEU A 494 -3.68 -5.67 28.11
N ILE A 495 -4.56 -6.59 28.51
CA ILE A 495 -4.50 -8.02 28.15
C ILE A 495 -5.69 -8.28 27.22
N ILE A 496 -5.41 -8.48 25.94
CA ILE A 496 -6.44 -8.52 24.92
C ILE A 496 -6.51 -9.89 24.26
N GLU A 497 -7.70 -10.44 24.22
CA GLU A 497 -8.03 -11.65 23.45
C GLU A 497 -8.91 -11.23 22.28
N VAL A 498 -8.67 -11.77 21.09
CA VAL A 498 -9.38 -11.44 19.85
C VAL A 498 -10.06 -12.69 19.30
N LYS A 499 -11.37 -12.64 19.13
CA LYS A 499 -12.18 -13.75 18.59
C LYS A 499 -12.93 -13.31 17.35
N LYS A 500 -12.47 -13.77 16.19
CA LYS A 500 -13.15 -13.54 14.90
C LYS A 500 -14.02 -14.75 14.56
N HIS A 501 -15.20 -14.80 15.17
CA HIS A 501 -16.20 -15.83 14.91
C HIS A 501 -17.48 -15.20 14.34
N LYS A 502 -18.24 -15.95 13.51
CA LYS A 502 -19.58 -15.53 13.09
C LYS A 502 -20.61 -15.64 14.24
N ASN A 503 -20.40 -16.57 15.16
CA ASN A 503 -21.29 -16.81 16.27
C ASN A 503 -20.89 -15.99 17.50
N PRO A 504 -21.84 -15.55 18.33
CA PRO A 504 -21.56 -14.84 19.57
C PRO A 504 -20.66 -15.65 20.52
N ILE A 505 -19.81 -14.94 21.26
CA ILE A 505 -18.94 -15.50 22.29
C ILE A 505 -19.80 -16.03 23.45
N THR A 506 -19.33 -17.14 24.04
CA THR A 506 -19.96 -17.80 25.17
C THR A 506 -19.11 -17.67 26.44
N ARG A 507 -19.74 -17.84 27.61
CA ARG A 507 -19.12 -17.71 28.93
C ARG A 507 -17.77 -18.46 29.11
N PRO A 508 -17.55 -19.70 28.62
CA PRO A 508 -16.28 -20.39 28.79
C PRO A 508 -15.08 -19.61 28.25
N ILE A 509 -15.23 -18.91 27.11
CA ILE A 509 -14.15 -18.10 26.51
C ILE A 509 -13.78 -16.93 27.42
N VAL A 510 -14.78 -16.28 28.02
CA VAL A 510 -14.59 -15.19 28.99
C VAL A 510 -13.84 -15.70 30.23
N SER A 511 -14.21 -16.88 30.73
CA SER A 511 -13.57 -17.48 31.91
C SER A 511 -12.07 -17.76 31.68
N VAL A 512 -11.69 -18.24 30.49
CA VAL A 512 -10.28 -18.48 30.13
C VAL A 512 -9.48 -17.17 30.09
N LEU A 513 -10.02 -16.11 29.54
CA LEU A 513 -9.36 -14.80 29.54
C LEU A 513 -9.22 -14.24 30.98
N ALA A 514 -10.26 -14.37 31.79
CA ALA A 514 -10.23 -13.94 33.20
C ALA A 514 -9.13 -14.67 33.99
N GLU A 515 -8.99 -15.98 33.81
CA GLU A 515 -7.95 -16.78 34.44
C GLU A 515 -6.54 -16.34 33.99
N ARG A 516 -6.32 -16.15 32.70
CA ARG A 516 -5.04 -15.68 32.15
C ARG A 516 -4.67 -14.29 32.66
N ALA A 517 -5.64 -13.37 32.68
CA ALA A 517 -5.43 -12.01 33.20
C ALA A 517 -5.11 -12.02 34.70
N HIS A 518 -5.77 -12.89 35.49
CA HIS A 518 -5.50 -13.06 36.92
C HIS A 518 -4.08 -13.63 37.14
N THR A 519 -3.70 -14.66 36.40
CA THR A 519 -2.36 -15.24 36.45
C THR A 519 -1.29 -14.22 36.13
N PHE A 520 -1.48 -13.47 35.05
CA PHE A 520 -0.56 -12.39 34.69
C PHE A 520 -0.45 -11.31 35.76
N ALA A 521 -1.57 -10.93 36.40
CA ALA A 521 -1.57 -9.95 37.49
C ALA A 521 -0.80 -10.46 38.72
N ALA A 522 -0.93 -11.73 39.04
CA ALA A 522 -0.19 -12.35 40.15
C ALA A 522 1.34 -12.37 39.91
N GLU A 523 1.75 -12.60 38.66
CA GLU A 523 3.17 -12.58 38.27
C GLU A 523 3.73 -11.15 38.13
N ASN A 524 2.88 -10.13 37.98
CA ASN A 524 3.27 -8.74 37.78
C ASN A 524 2.53 -7.79 38.74
N PRO A 525 2.81 -7.88 40.06
CA PRO A 525 2.07 -7.13 41.07
C PRO A 525 2.22 -5.61 40.97
N ASP A 526 3.24 -5.12 40.27
CA ASP A 526 3.48 -3.69 40.05
C ASP A 526 2.63 -3.10 38.92
N ARG A 527 1.81 -3.92 38.24
CA ARG A 527 1.02 -3.51 37.11
C ARG A 527 -0.48 -3.54 37.36
N VAL A 528 -1.16 -2.56 36.83
CA VAL A 528 -2.63 -2.53 36.81
C VAL A 528 -3.10 -3.24 35.53
N VAL A 529 -3.65 -4.43 35.68
CA VAL A 529 -4.08 -5.27 34.57
C VAL A 529 -5.51 -4.94 34.14
N MET A 530 -5.69 -4.68 32.85
CA MET A 530 -6.97 -4.32 32.24
C MET A 530 -7.30 -5.34 31.14
N PRO A 531 -8.08 -6.39 31.44
CA PRO A 531 -8.44 -7.38 30.44
C PRO A 531 -9.49 -6.84 29.47
N ALA A 532 -9.37 -7.22 28.19
CA ALA A 532 -10.30 -6.82 27.12
C ALA A 532 -10.51 -7.97 26.13
N LEU A 533 -11.74 -8.08 25.62
CA LEU A 533 -12.15 -9.11 24.66
C LEU A 533 -12.79 -8.47 23.45
N LEU A 534 -12.17 -8.64 22.29
CA LEU A 534 -12.70 -8.24 21.00
C LEU A 534 -13.34 -9.45 20.31
N ALA A 535 -14.64 -9.38 20.02
CA ALA A 535 -15.39 -10.46 19.40
C ALA A 535 -16.24 -9.95 18.23
N THR A 536 -15.81 -10.18 17.00
CA THR A 536 -16.53 -9.66 15.81
C THR A 536 -17.91 -10.30 15.57
N GLY A 537 -18.17 -11.47 16.13
CA GLY A 537 -19.50 -12.12 16.15
C GLY A 537 -20.40 -11.69 17.30
N GLY A 538 -19.93 -10.74 18.13
CA GLY A 538 -20.65 -10.26 19.32
C GLY A 538 -20.58 -11.24 20.51
N PHE A 539 -21.44 -11.03 21.48
CA PHE A 539 -21.49 -11.75 22.75
C PHE A 539 -22.92 -12.23 23.04
N ASN A 540 -23.10 -13.38 23.59
CA ASN A 540 -24.39 -13.74 24.17
C ASN A 540 -24.57 -13.09 25.55
N THR A 541 -25.81 -13.12 26.08
CA THR A 541 -26.18 -12.47 27.36
C THR A 541 -25.32 -12.96 28.53
N ASP A 542 -25.07 -14.29 28.62
CA ASP A 542 -24.28 -14.90 29.70
C ASP A 542 -22.78 -14.50 29.60
N ALA A 543 -22.25 -14.33 28.39
CA ALA A 543 -20.89 -13.86 28.19
C ALA A 543 -20.72 -12.38 28.55
N LEU A 544 -21.70 -11.51 28.19
CA LEU A 544 -21.67 -10.11 28.58
C LEU A 544 -21.70 -9.97 30.11
N GLN A 545 -22.58 -10.70 30.77
CA GLN A 545 -22.67 -10.70 32.24
C GLN A 545 -21.37 -11.22 32.89
N ALA A 546 -20.73 -12.23 32.28
CA ALA A 546 -19.44 -12.73 32.74
C ALA A 546 -18.30 -11.70 32.53
N CYS A 547 -18.29 -10.96 31.42
CA CYS A 547 -17.35 -9.87 31.18
C CYS A 547 -17.51 -8.75 32.23
N GLU A 548 -18.75 -8.34 32.51
CA GLU A 548 -19.03 -7.31 33.49
C GLU A 548 -18.56 -7.75 34.90
N ASN A 549 -18.88 -8.98 35.31
CA ASN A 549 -18.47 -9.52 36.60
C ASN A 549 -16.96 -9.63 36.77
N ALA A 550 -16.26 -9.99 35.69
CA ALA A 550 -14.79 -10.11 35.64
C ALA A 550 -14.08 -8.78 35.30
N LYS A 551 -14.82 -7.68 35.12
CA LYS A 551 -14.29 -6.38 34.68
C LYS A 551 -13.48 -6.47 33.38
N ILE A 552 -13.93 -7.29 32.44
CA ILE A 552 -13.35 -7.44 31.10
C ILE A 552 -14.05 -6.46 30.17
N ALA A 553 -13.29 -5.55 29.59
CA ALA A 553 -13.78 -4.62 28.59
C ALA A 553 -14.11 -5.36 27.27
N THR A 554 -15.10 -4.91 26.52
CA THR A 554 -15.61 -5.63 25.35
C THR A 554 -15.58 -4.76 24.10
N ALA A 555 -15.41 -5.39 22.92
CA ALA A 555 -15.56 -4.75 21.63
C ALA A 555 -16.11 -5.72 20.60
N THR A 556 -16.90 -5.21 19.64
CA THR A 556 -17.39 -5.98 18.49
C THR A 556 -16.77 -5.52 17.17
N THR A 557 -16.13 -4.35 17.16
CA THR A 557 -15.47 -3.75 15.99
C THR A 557 -14.11 -3.21 16.37
N ILE A 558 -13.21 -3.10 15.39
CA ILE A 558 -11.91 -2.43 15.53
C ILE A 558 -12.05 -1.00 15.01
N ASN A 559 -11.81 -0.02 15.88
CA ASN A 559 -11.77 1.38 15.47
C ASN A 559 -10.49 1.68 14.70
N TYR A 560 -10.64 2.24 13.51
CA TYR A 560 -9.51 2.57 12.62
C TYR A 560 -8.84 3.90 13.01
N VAL A 561 -7.57 4.02 12.57
CA VAL A 561 -6.83 5.29 12.61
C VAL A 561 -7.61 6.37 11.86
N HIS A 562 -7.62 7.59 12.39
CA HIS A 562 -8.22 8.73 11.71
C HIS A 562 -7.59 8.93 10.33
N LYS A 563 -8.41 8.94 9.28
CA LYS A 563 -7.96 9.05 7.89
C LYS A 563 -8.15 10.47 7.38
N VAL A 564 -7.09 11.08 6.89
CA VAL A 564 -7.13 12.38 6.19
C VAL A 564 -7.47 12.14 4.72
N TRP A 565 -6.87 11.14 4.12
CA TRP A 565 -7.13 10.69 2.75
C TRP A 565 -8.04 9.47 2.76
N PRO A 566 -9.06 9.43 1.89
CA PRO A 566 -9.84 8.21 1.72
C PRO A 566 -8.92 7.12 1.15
N GLU A 567 -9.04 5.89 1.66
CA GLU A 567 -8.42 4.74 1.01
C GLU A 567 -9.25 4.38 -0.23
N SER A 568 -8.61 4.32 -1.39
CA SER A 568 -9.21 3.91 -2.66
C SER A 568 -9.33 2.40 -2.74
#